data_20d4531208b9b4fe378b24dda860698f
#
_entry.id   20d4531208b9b4fe378b24dda860698f
#
_cell.length_a   1.000
_cell.length_b   1.000
_cell.length_c   1.000
_cell.angle_alpha   90.00
_cell.angle_beta   90.00
_cell.angle_gamma   90.00
#
_symmetry.space_group_name_H-M   'P 1'
#
loop_
_entity.id
_entity.type
_entity.pdbx_description
1 polymer ?
#
loop_
_entity_poly.entity_id
_entity_poly.type
_entity_poly.pdbx_seq_one_letter_code
_entity_poly.pdbx_strand_id
1 'polypeptide(L)'
;MEEPPGKKGPAMDPAQDSGRDWLSGLPEGVLHRIMSFLDSRQAVRTCVLSRRWRDLWRSIPRVHADIYDFTPDGTIDGEGEEDVEEAEVVVVFNRFVNRLLERRDPTASIETFFFRCCIPDEDDDGSADANRWISYGLQKNAWFLEVVVQLNSLELDRSVFNSIYLRRIAFGNVFMDQGFFKQLQIGCPALERLYLDDCIVADDEISSNTLKVLTFDTTEFCYEHRISISIPTVTTLALRNTICGKPVLKDVASLVSASVVLYCVESGNFDAYDLRHYLWSFSHVKDLIFSYQGRKLTIENNLQWCPKFFNLVGLTLGKWCLNANFYALIVFLQNSPRLEKLTLILAEDNCKTSEVFIGELEEKSFTCEHLTSVEMKCWEDDPLVINVVDFFVGSGMSSSQIHIEYEDDDEDQFHIESDDMFGFEFEYEDEDEDEDEDEDE
;
A
#
# COMPACT_ATOMS: atom_id res chain seq x y z
N MET A 1 -78.18 10.10 28.92
CA MET A 1 -77.12 9.17 28.56
C MET A 1 -75.87 9.98 28.57
N GLU A 2 -75.18 9.96 29.67
CA GLU A 2 -73.91 10.67 29.87
C GLU A 2 -72.76 9.72 29.56
N GLU A 3 -71.81 10.16 28.69
CA GLU A 3 -70.57 9.46 28.45
C GLU A 3 -69.58 9.63 29.62
N PRO A 4 -68.79 8.62 29.98
CA PRO A 4 -67.88 8.74 31.08
C PRO A 4 -66.50 9.37 30.57
N PRO A 5 -65.79 10.11 31.46
CA PRO A 5 -64.60 10.84 31.10
C PRO A 5 -63.41 9.93 30.92
N GLY A 6 -62.64 10.15 29.81
CA GLY A 6 -61.42 9.45 29.44
C GLY A 6 -60.28 9.61 30.47
N LYS A 7 -59.73 8.48 30.92
CA LYS A 7 -58.51 8.44 31.74
C LYS A 7 -57.31 8.90 30.92
N LYS A 8 -56.75 10.07 31.29
CA LYS A 8 -55.40 10.48 30.86
C LYS A 8 -54.40 9.55 31.53
N GLY A 9 -53.63 8.84 30.70
CA GLY A 9 -52.43 8.13 31.17
C GLY A 9 -51.38 9.12 31.71
N PRO A 10 -50.47 8.65 32.57
CA PRO A 10 -49.45 9.53 33.14
C PRO A 10 -48.51 10.02 32.03
N ALA A 11 -48.31 11.34 31.98
CA ALA A 11 -47.30 11.96 31.13
C ALA A 11 -45.92 11.46 31.56
N MET A 12 -45.19 10.88 30.65
CA MET A 12 -43.79 10.52 30.82
C MET A 12 -42.99 11.83 30.92
N ASP A 13 -42.35 12.03 32.06
CA ASP A 13 -41.50 13.19 32.35
C ASP A 13 -40.18 13.06 31.55
N PRO A 14 -39.82 13.94 30.61
CA PRO A 14 -38.63 13.82 29.79
C PRO A 14 -37.32 14.12 30.54
N ALA A 15 -37.39 14.41 31.85
CA ALA A 15 -36.24 14.85 32.64
C ALA A 15 -35.52 13.72 33.42
N GLN A 16 -35.94 12.45 33.32
CA GLN A 16 -35.36 11.37 34.11
C GLN A 16 -34.35 10.44 33.35
N ASP A 17 -34.04 10.72 32.08
CA ASP A 17 -33.18 9.84 31.29
C ASP A 17 -31.72 10.33 31.11
N SER A 18 -31.34 11.41 31.79
CA SER A 18 -30.00 12.01 31.65
C SER A 18 -28.87 11.35 32.49
N GLY A 19 -29.08 10.17 33.04
CA GLY A 19 -28.12 9.52 33.93
C GLY A 19 -27.92 8.02 33.75
N ARG A 20 -28.54 7.39 32.75
CA ARG A 20 -28.32 5.97 32.48
C ARG A 20 -27.11 5.79 31.62
N ASP A 21 -26.06 5.16 32.17
CA ASP A 21 -24.91 4.67 31.45
C ASP A 21 -25.31 3.52 30.51
N TRP A 22 -25.79 3.88 29.32
CA TRP A 22 -26.24 2.96 28.28
C TRP A 22 -25.11 2.08 27.77
N LEU A 23 -23.90 2.62 27.66
CA LEU A 23 -22.72 1.92 27.16
C LEU A 23 -22.33 0.80 28.12
N SER A 24 -22.32 1.04 29.42
CA SER A 24 -22.04 -0.01 30.40
C SER A 24 -23.13 -1.08 30.49
N GLY A 25 -24.30 -0.87 29.89
CA GLY A 25 -25.37 -1.85 29.79
C GLY A 25 -25.24 -2.83 28.63
N LEU A 26 -24.35 -2.57 27.66
CA LEU A 26 -24.17 -3.40 26.48
C LEU A 26 -23.53 -4.76 26.81
N PRO A 27 -23.81 -5.83 26.03
CA PRO A 27 -23.11 -7.10 26.15
C PRO A 27 -21.59 -6.92 25.94
N GLU A 28 -20.78 -7.74 26.61
CA GLU A 28 -19.33 -7.65 26.57
C GLU A 28 -18.74 -7.74 25.16
N GLY A 29 -19.28 -8.63 24.31
CA GLY A 29 -18.86 -8.75 22.91
C GLY A 29 -19.12 -7.49 22.10
N VAL A 30 -20.16 -6.71 22.41
CA VAL A 30 -20.43 -5.41 21.76
C VAL A 30 -19.43 -4.36 22.23
N LEU A 31 -19.11 -4.35 23.53
CA LEU A 31 -18.10 -3.44 24.07
C LEU A 31 -16.71 -3.73 23.48
N HIS A 32 -16.33 -5.00 23.37
CA HIS A 32 -15.08 -5.38 22.69
C HIS A 32 -15.05 -4.93 21.22
N ARG A 33 -16.19 -5.05 20.52
CA ARG A 33 -16.31 -4.58 19.13
C ARG A 33 -16.16 -3.06 19.04
N ILE A 34 -16.77 -2.29 19.90
CA ILE A 34 -16.61 -0.83 19.96
C ILE A 34 -15.15 -0.48 20.23
N MET A 35 -14.53 -1.13 21.22
CA MET A 35 -13.14 -0.88 21.55
C MET A 35 -12.15 -1.31 20.46
N SER A 36 -12.51 -2.23 19.58
CA SER A 36 -11.65 -2.66 18.48
C SER A 36 -11.52 -1.61 17.35
N PHE A 37 -12.32 -0.56 17.37
CA PHE A 37 -12.18 0.61 16.50
C PHE A 37 -11.26 1.70 17.08
N LEU A 38 -10.91 1.59 18.35
CA LEU A 38 -10.02 2.54 19.02
C LEU A 38 -8.56 2.10 18.89
N ASP A 39 -7.66 3.09 18.79
CA ASP A 39 -6.24 2.83 19.02
C ASP A 39 -5.99 2.37 20.46
N SER A 40 -4.81 1.81 20.72
CA SER A 40 -4.51 1.26 22.05
C SER A 40 -4.46 2.33 23.15
N ARG A 41 -4.07 3.57 22.83
CA ARG A 41 -4.04 4.68 23.79
C ARG A 41 -5.42 5.12 24.18
N GLN A 42 -6.32 5.29 23.21
CA GLN A 42 -7.73 5.60 23.43
C GLN A 42 -8.42 4.46 24.22
N ALA A 43 -8.19 3.21 23.78
CA ALA A 43 -8.75 2.04 24.46
C ALA A 43 -8.36 1.99 25.96
N VAL A 44 -7.09 2.24 26.28
CA VAL A 44 -6.64 2.33 27.68
C VAL A 44 -7.29 3.52 28.41
N ARG A 45 -7.48 4.67 27.75
CA ARG A 45 -8.13 5.84 28.35
C ARG A 45 -9.57 5.56 28.74
N THR A 46 -10.30 4.63 28.09
CA THR A 46 -11.67 4.27 28.46
C THR A 46 -11.79 3.67 29.87
N CYS A 47 -10.68 3.24 30.49
CA CYS A 47 -10.66 2.64 31.83
C CYS A 47 -11.25 3.56 32.93
N VAL A 48 -11.31 4.89 32.70
CA VAL A 48 -11.87 5.87 33.62
C VAL A 48 -13.39 5.98 33.55
N LEU A 49 -14.04 5.49 32.48
CA LEU A 49 -15.46 5.64 32.25
C LEU A 49 -16.31 4.89 33.29
N SER A 50 -15.99 3.65 33.59
CA SER A 50 -16.63 2.89 34.64
C SER A 50 -15.78 1.68 35.09
N ARG A 51 -16.22 1.02 36.19
CA ARG A 51 -15.57 -0.21 36.68
C ARG A 51 -15.55 -1.32 35.63
N ARG A 52 -16.57 -1.37 34.77
CA ARG A 52 -16.69 -2.39 33.71
C ARG A 52 -15.68 -2.15 32.59
N TRP A 53 -15.41 -0.89 32.22
CA TRP A 53 -14.46 -0.53 31.17
C TRP A 53 -12.99 -0.68 31.61
N ARG A 54 -12.74 -0.74 32.91
CA ARG A 54 -11.38 -0.69 33.48
C ARG A 54 -10.43 -1.73 32.91
N ASP A 55 -10.92 -2.94 32.64
CA ASP A 55 -10.09 -4.08 32.24
C ASP A 55 -10.43 -4.61 30.83
N LEU A 56 -11.41 -4.04 30.13
CA LEU A 56 -11.82 -4.51 28.81
C LEU A 56 -10.69 -4.42 27.77
N TRP A 57 -9.92 -3.34 27.78
CA TRP A 57 -8.81 -3.13 26.86
C TRP A 57 -7.76 -4.25 26.93
N ARG A 58 -7.68 -4.98 28.02
CA ARG A 58 -6.69 -6.03 28.24
C ARG A 58 -6.90 -7.25 27.36
N SER A 59 -8.10 -7.45 26.86
CA SER A 59 -8.50 -8.61 26.06
C SER A 59 -8.95 -8.26 24.63
N ILE A 60 -8.79 -7.00 24.22
CA ILE A 60 -9.10 -6.59 22.84
C ILE A 60 -8.22 -7.37 21.86
N PRO A 61 -8.79 -7.93 20.76
CA PRO A 61 -8.02 -8.71 19.80
C PRO A 61 -7.13 -7.85 18.88
N ARG A 62 -7.32 -6.52 18.87
CA ARG A 62 -6.50 -5.57 18.10
C ARG A 62 -5.52 -4.84 19.03
N VAL A 63 -4.26 -4.77 18.62
CA VAL A 63 -3.28 -3.85 19.19
C VAL A 63 -2.90 -2.87 18.10
N HIS A 64 -3.13 -1.59 18.35
CA HIS A 64 -2.78 -0.50 17.46
C HIS A 64 -2.06 0.57 18.27
N ALA A 65 -0.77 0.72 18.07
CA ALA A 65 0.06 1.68 18.81
C ALA A 65 0.84 2.54 17.81
N ASP A 66 0.47 3.80 17.72
CA ASP A 66 1.08 4.77 16.84
C ASP A 66 1.86 5.82 17.66
N ILE A 67 3.08 6.13 17.26
CA ILE A 67 3.90 7.12 17.94
C ILE A 67 3.32 8.53 17.76
N TYR A 68 2.66 8.80 16.63
CA TYR A 68 2.01 10.09 16.37
C TYR A 68 0.91 10.43 17.37
N ASP A 69 0.24 9.44 17.96
CA ASP A 69 -0.68 9.67 19.09
C ASP A 69 -0.02 10.35 20.30
N PHE A 70 1.30 10.40 20.35
CA PHE A 70 2.09 10.91 21.49
C PHE A 70 2.76 12.25 21.19
N THR A 71 2.76 12.69 19.95
CA THR A 71 3.26 14.02 19.56
C THR A 71 2.18 15.07 19.78
N PRO A 72 2.54 16.30 20.15
CA PRO A 72 1.57 17.40 20.30
C PRO A 72 0.88 17.79 19.00
N ASP A 73 1.60 17.72 17.89
CA ASP A 73 1.17 18.21 16.56
C ASP A 73 0.89 17.07 15.56
N GLY A 74 0.92 15.80 16.02
CA GLY A 74 0.69 14.63 15.16
C GLY A 74 1.84 14.27 14.21
N THR A 75 2.85 15.11 14.07
CA THR A 75 3.99 14.91 13.15
C THR A 75 5.32 14.73 13.87
N ILE A 76 6.21 13.96 13.27
CA ILE A 76 7.62 13.83 13.65
C ILE A 76 8.41 14.27 12.41
N ASP A 77 8.74 15.55 12.34
CA ASP A 77 9.52 16.11 11.25
C ASP A 77 11.01 16.06 11.60
N GLY A 78 11.79 15.33 10.83
CA GLY A 78 13.25 15.22 11.01
C GLY A 78 14.05 16.48 10.64
N GLU A 79 13.44 17.65 10.46
CA GLU A 79 14.07 18.89 9.98
C GLU A 79 13.97 20.06 10.97
N GLY A 80 14.16 19.86 12.27
CA GLY A 80 14.09 20.95 13.25
C GLY A 80 15.14 20.88 14.37
N GLU A 81 15.38 22.02 15.04
CA GLU A 81 16.27 22.14 16.23
C GLU A 81 15.66 21.46 17.49
N GLU A 82 14.69 20.53 17.36
CA GLU A 82 13.88 19.98 18.43
C GLU A 82 14.19 18.49 18.77
N ASP A 83 15.40 18.02 18.45
CA ASP A 83 15.87 16.65 18.71
C ASP A 83 15.61 16.14 20.16
N VAL A 84 15.46 17.05 21.12
CA VAL A 84 15.25 16.70 22.53
C VAL A 84 13.78 16.31 22.79
N GLU A 85 12.82 16.93 22.10
CA GLU A 85 11.38 16.62 22.26
C GLU A 85 11.04 15.29 21.63
N GLU A 86 11.62 14.98 20.47
CA GLU A 86 11.44 13.68 19.80
C GLU A 86 11.95 12.51 20.66
N ALA A 87 13.14 12.63 21.24
CA ALA A 87 13.68 11.59 22.12
C ALA A 87 12.78 11.34 23.35
N GLU A 88 12.14 12.38 23.90
CA GLU A 88 11.19 12.24 25.00
C GLU A 88 9.90 11.51 24.56
N VAL A 89 9.39 11.81 23.36
CA VAL A 89 8.21 11.15 22.78
C VAL A 89 8.48 9.66 22.60
N VAL A 90 9.62 9.27 22.02
CA VAL A 90 10.03 7.87 21.82
C VAL A 90 10.10 7.14 23.16
N VAL A 91 10.70 7.73 24.20
CA VAL A 91 10.78 7.12 25.55
C VAL A 91 9.38 6.93 26.14
N VAL A 92 8.48 7.90 25.98
CA VAL A 92 7.10 7.81 26.49
C VAL A 92 6.33 6.74 25.74
N PHE A 93 6.43 6.70 24.42
CA PHE A 93 5.80 5.69 23.57
C PHE A 93 6.30 4.28 23.92
N ASN A 94 7.60 4.04 23.92
CA ASN A 94 8.17 2.72 24.23
C ASN A 94 7.74 2.25 25.62
N ARG A 95 7.71 3.14 26.61
CA ARG A 95 7.21 2.83 27.97
C ARG A 95 5.73 2.48 27.95
N PHE A 96 4.93 3.17 27.12
CA PHE A 96 3.51 2.88 26.98
C PHE A 96 3.31 1.49 26.38
N VAL A 97 3.93 1.19 25.22
CA VAL A 97 3.78 -0.10 24.54
C VAL A 97 4.24 -1.25 25.46
N ASN A 98 5.39 -1.12 26.11
CA ASN A 98 5.88 -2.14 27.03
C ASN A 98 4.87 -2.41 28.16
N ARG A 99 4.31 -1.37 28.78
CA ARG A 99 3.29 -1.52 29.84
C ARG A 99 1.95 -2.04 29.31
N LEU A 100 1.56 -1.65 28.09
CA LEU A 100 0.38 -2.17 27.44
C LEU A 100 0.49 -3.69 27.31
N LEU A 101 1.57 -4.19 26.72
CA LEU A 101 1.78 -5.61 26.48
C LEU A 101 1.91 -6.41 27.79
N GLU A 102 2.64 -5.89 28.77
CA GLU A 102 2.78 -6.53 30.10
C GLU A 102 1.45 -6.68 30.85
N ARG A 103 0.53 -5.72 30.66
CA ARG A 103 -0.74 -5.70 31.40
C ARG A 103 -1.91 -6.32 30.66
N ARG A 104 -1.72 -6.74 29.43
CA ARG A 104 -2.76 -7.49 28.69
C ARG A 104 -3.09 -8.81 29.40
N ASP A 105 -4.31 -9.30 29.15
CA ASP A 105 -4.67 -10.65 29.59
C ASP A 105 -3.75 -11.67 28.89
N PRO A 106 -2.99 -12.45 29.63
CA PRO A 106 -2.04 -13.41 29.06
C PRO A 106 -2.74 -14.54 28.27
N THR A 107 -4.05 -14.73 28.45
CA THR A 107 -4.85 -15.74 27.74
C THR A 107 -5.51 -15.19 26.47
N ALA A 108 -5.62 -13.86 26.33
CA ALA A 108 -6.21 -13.24 25.18
C ALA A 108 -5.30 -13.34 23.96
N SER A 109 -5.84 -13.84 22.85
CA SER A 109 -5.20 -13.82 21.53
C SER A 109 -5.20 -12.41 20.94
N ILE A 110 -4.31 -12.21 19.99
CA ILE A 110 -4.28 -11.00 19.15
C ILE A 110 -4.64 -11.42 17.73
N GLU A 111 -5.52 -10.67 17.09
CA GLU A 111 -5.86 -10.84 15.68
C GLU A 111 -4.97 -9.98 14.81
N THR A 112 -4.92 -8.68 15.11
CA THR A 112 -4.12 -7.69 14.40
C THR A 112 -3.17 -6.99 15.34
N PHE A 113 -1.92 -6.87 14.91
CA PHE A 113 -0.88 -6.21 15.68
C PHE A 113 -0.18 -5.17 14.80
N PHE A 114 -0.52 -3.91 15.04
CA PHE A 114 0.08 -2.75 14.40
C PHE A 114 0.89 -1.95 15.38
N PHE A 115 2.06 -1.52 14.98
CA PHE A 115 2.75 -0.41 15.62
C PHE A 115 3.56 0.42 14.62
N ARG A 116 3.54 1.74 14.85
CA ARG A 116 4.46 2.69 14.23
C ARG A 116 5.37 3.23 15.32
N CYS A 117 6.68 3.15 15.11
CA CYS A 117 7.68 3.62 16.08
C CYS A 117 8.79 4.40 15.38
N CYS A 118 9.60 5.12 16.17
CA CYS A 118 10.80 5.79 15.69
C CYS A 118 12.05 5.12 16.27
N ILE A 119 13.10 5.08 15.44
CA ILE A 119 14.46 4.71 15.83
C ILE A 119 15.34 5.94 15.54
N PRO A 120 15.54 6.84 16.52
CA PRO A 120 16.19 8.14 16.28
C PRO A 120 17.68 8.03 16.00
N ASP A 121 18.36 7.08 16.60
CA ASP A 121 19.81 6.87 16.46
C ASP A 121 20.13 5.47 15.95
N GLU A 122 21.12 5.34 15.04
CA GLU A 122 21.58 4.04 14.52
C GLU A 122 22.16 3.13 15.62
N ASP A 123 22.66 3.72 16.72
CA ASP A 123 23.26 3.01 17.86
C ASP A 123 22.24 2.71 18.99
N ASP A 124 20.97 3.10 18.83
CA ASP A 124 19.95 2.93 19.86
C ASP A 124 19.38 1.48 19.87
N ASP A 125 19.08 0.99 21.07
CA ASP A 125 18.50 -0.34 21.34
C ASP A 125 17.00 -0.40 20.95
N GLY A 126 16.49 0.58 20.19
CA GLY A 126 15.12 0.66 19.70
C GLY A 126 14.70 -0.55 18.87
N SER A 127 15.63 -1.10 18.09
CA SER A 127 15.43 -2.34 17.34
C SER A 127 15.12 -3.55 18.25
N ALA A 128 15.69 -3.59 19.46
CA ALA A 128 15.44 -4.69 20.42
C ALA A 128 14.01 -4.64 20.97
N ASP A 129 13.50 -3.44 21.30
CA ASP A 129 12.13 -3.25 21.75
C ASP A 129 11.13 -3.64 20.65
N ALA A 130 11.32 -3.16 19.43
CA ALA A 130 10.45 -3.48 18.28
C ALA A 130 10.43 -4.99 17.99
N ASN A 131 11.58 -5.66 17.94
CA ASN A 131 11.66 -7.12 17.75
C ASN A 131 10.97 -7.89 18.89
N ARG A 132 11.04 -7.39 20.13
CA ARG A 132 10.32 -7.96 21.26
C ARG A 132 8.80 -7.83 21.11
N TRP A 133 8.31 -6.69 20.63
CA TRP A 133 6.87 -6.49 20.37
C TRP A 133 6.38 -7.38 19.24
N ILE A 134 7.14 -7.49 18.13
CA ILE A 134 6.85 -8.45 17.04
C ILE A 134 6.72 -9.86 17.61
N SER A 135 7.73 -10.31 18.39
CA SER A 135 7.73 -11.62 19.02
C SER A 135 6.48 -11.84 19.90
N TYR A 136 6.09 -10.82 20.66
CA TYR A 136 4.89 -10.89 21.51
C TYR A 136 3.62 -11.07 20.65
N GLY A 137 3.44 -10.26 19.61
CA GLY A 137 2.29 -10.36 18.70
C GLY A 137 2.18 -11.76 18.07
N LEU A 138 3.29 -12.30 17.59
CA LEU A 138 3.34 -13.64 16.98
C LEU A 138 3.05 -14.75 17.97
N GLN A 139 3.56 -14.65 19.22
CA GLN A 139 3.26 -15.60 20.29
C GLN A 139 1.79 -15.56 20.75
N LYS A 140 1.10 -14.44 20.53
CA LYS A 140 -0.32 -14.27 20.81
C LYS A 140 -1.24 -14.59 19.62
N ASN A 141 -0.70 -15.27 18.60
CA ASN A 141 -1.40 -15.79 17.43
C ASN A 141 -1.91 -14.70 16.48
N ALA A 142 -1.25 -13.55 16.40
CA ALA A 142 -1.58 -12.53 15.41
C ALA A 142 -1.56 -13.14 14.00
N TRP A 143 -2.64 -12.92 13.26
CA TRP A 143 -2.71 -13.32 11.85
C TRP A 143 -2.33 -12.19 10.90
N PHE A 144 -2.39 -10.94 11.36
CA PHE A 144 -1.88 -9.76 10.66
C PHE A 144 -0.89 -9.00 11.54
N LEU A 145 0.30 -8.80 11.01
CA LEU A 145 1.38 -8.01 11.61
C LEU A 145 1.72 -6.86 10.68
N GLU A 146 1.66 -5.65 11.22
CA GLU A 146 2.05 -4.43 10.52
C GLU A 146 3.02 -3.63 11.39
N VAL A 147 4.15 -3.26 10.79
CA VAL A 147 5.25 -2.55 11.46
C VAL A 147 5.73 -1.45 10.55
N VAL A 148 5.63 -0.21 11.01
CA VAL A 148 6.13 0.97 10.32
C VAL A 148 7.18 1.64 11.20
N VAL A 149 8.32 1.96 10.63
CA VAL A 149 9.41 2.58 11.38
C VAL A 149 9.77 3.91 10.74
N GLN A 150 9.96 4.92 11.58
CA GLN A 150 10.35 6.26 11.17
C GLN A 150 11.82 6.50 11.48
N LEU A 151 12.44 7.40 10.72
CA LEU A 151 13.83 7.84 10.79
C LEU A 151 14.82 6.78 10.30
N ASN A 152 15.27 5.87 11.14
CA ASN A 152 16.21 4.81 10.76
C ASN A 152 15.52 3.47 10.57
N SER A 153 16.09 2.63 9.70
CA SER A 153 15.52 1.31 9.40
C SER A 153 15.63 0.34 10.57
N LEU A 154 14.57 -0.43 10.79
CA LEU A 154 14.56 -1.51 11.79
C LEU A 154 15.28 -2.75 11.28
N GLU A 155 16.32 -3.19 11.97
CA GLU A 155 16.91 -4.52 11.77
C GLU A 155 16.01 -5.61 12.37
N LEU A 156 15.45 -6.47 11.51
CA LEU A 156 14.60 -7.57 11.97
C LEU A 156 15.41 -8.74 12.51
N ASP A 157 15.07 -9.19 13.70
CA ASP A 157 15.51 -10.51 14.19
C ASP A 157 14.64 -11.60 13.53
N ARG A 158 15.17 -12.21 12.47
CA ARG A 158 14.48 -13.28 11.74
C ARG A 158 14.05 -14.45 12.63
N SER A 159 14.70 -14.67 13.78
CA SER A 159 14.39 -15.78 14.68
C SER A 159 13.01 -15.67 15.34
N VAL A 160 12.44 -14.46 15.41
CA VAL A 160 11.11 -14.23 16.00
C VAL A 160 9.97 -14.71 15.09
N PHE A 161 10.23 -14.84 13.78
CA PHE A 161 9.21 -15.26 12.80
C PHE A 161 8.97 -16.76 12.85
N ASN A 162 8.15 -17.16 13.80
CA ASN A 162 7.72 -18.54 14.01
C ASN A 162 6.25 -18.57 14.48
N SER A 163 5.31 -18.56 13.52
CA SER A 163 3.87 -18.54 13.78
C SER A 163 3.09 -19.28 12.69
N ILE A 164 2.30 -20.25 13.09
CA ILE A 164 1.38 -20.96 12.18
C ILE A 164 0.10 -20.17 11.88
N TYR A 165 -0.10 -19.04 12.55
CA TYR A 165 -1.30 -18.20 12.42
C TYR A 165 -1.09 -17.00 11.52
N LEU A 166 0.15 -16.56 11.35
CA LEU A 166 0.49 -15.36 10.58
C LEU A 166 0.16 -15.54 9.10
N ARG A 167 -0.74 -14.70 8.58
CA ARG A 167 -1.20 -14.74 7.18
C ARG A 167 -0.82 -13.50 6.39
N ARG A 168 -0.67 -12.36 7.06
CA ARG A 168 -0.38 -11.08 6.43
C ARG A 168 0.73 -10.37 7.18
N ILE A 169 1.67 -9.81 6.41
CA ILE A 169 2.72 -8.91 6.90
C ILE A 169 2.69 -7.65 6.06
N ALA A 170 2.76 -6.50 6.72
CA ALA A 170 3.08 -5.21 6.12
C ALA A 170 4.26 -4.59 6.88
N PHE A 171 5.33 -4.25 6.18
CA PHE A 171 6.51 -3.62 6.75
C PHE A 171 6.80 -2.31 6.03
N GLY A 172 7.07 -1.26 6.80
CA GLY A 172 7.56 0.04 6.35
C GLY A 172 8.90 0.37 6.99
N ASN A 173 9.88 0.73 6.16
CA ASN A 173 11.25 1.10 6.55
C ASN A 173 11.96 0.04 7.43
N VAL A 174 12.06 -1.17 6.90
CA VAL A 174 12.63 -2.32 7.61
C VAL A 174 13.79 -2.93 6.81
N PHE A 175 14.87 -3.25 7.51
CA PHE A 175 16.02 -3.97 6.95
C PHE A 175 15.88 -5.48 7.15
N MET A 176 15.95 -6.24 6.05
CA MET A 176 15.89 -7.70 6.03
C MET A 176 17.23 -8.28 5.62
N ASP A 177 17.89 -8.97 6.54
CA ASP A 177 19.19 -9.60 6.36
C ASP A 177 19.12 -10.87 5.49
N GLN A 178 20.29 -11.39 5.16
CA GLN A 178 20.41 -12.63 4.38
C GLN A 178 19.77 -13.83 5.11
N GLY A 179 18.90 -14.55 4.41
CA GLY A 179 18.18 -15.72 4.90
C GLY A 179 16.86 -15.40 5.60
N PHE A 180 16.42 -14.14 5.60
CA PHE A 180 15.14 -13.72 6.18
C PHE A 180 13.96 -14.45 5.51
N PHE A 181 13.87 -14.43 4.19
CA PHE A 181 12.77 -15.07 3.45
C PHE A 181 12.74 -16.58 3.63
N LYS A 182 13.90 -17.20 3.74
CA LYS A 182 13.99 -18.64 4.05
C LYS A 182 13.43 -18.95 5.44
N GLN A 183 13.76 -18.12 6.44
CA GLN A 183 13.19 -18.27 7.80
C GLN A 183 11.69 -18.03 7.80
N LEU A 184 11.23 -17.00 7.08
CA LEU A 184 9.81 -16.67 6.96
C LEU A 184 9.01 -17.82 6.35
N GLN A 185 9.52 -18.45 5.28
CA GLN A 185 8.89 -19.61 4.64
C GLN A 185 8.79 -20.83 5.58
N ILE A 186 9.79 -21.06 6.42
CA ILE A 186 9.81 -22.20 7.35
C ILE A 186 8.95 -21.90 8.57
N GLY A 187 9.10 -20.71 9.15
CA GLY A 187 8.49 -20.34 10.43
C GLY A 187 7.03 -19.89 10.31
N CYS A 188 6.61 -19.39 9.13
CA CYS A 188 5.27 -18.85 8.92
C CYS A 188 4.56 -19.54 7.74
N PRO A 189 4.23 -20.84 7.86
CA PRO A 189 3.71 -21.63 6.73
C PRO A 189 2.30 -21.23 6.28
N ALA A 190 1.60 -20.39 7.02
CA ALA A 190 0.26 -19.87 6.66
C ALA A 190 0.33 -18.49 5.98
N LEU A 191 1.52 -17.94 5.72
CA LEU A 191 1.68 -16.61 5.16
C LEU A 191 1.20 -16.55 3.71
N GLU A 192 0.22 -15.67 3.46
CA GLU A 192 -0.44 -15.50 2.16
C GLU A 192 -0.15 -14.15 1.52
N ARG A 193 0.11 -13.10 2.32
CA ARG A 193 0.32 -11.74 1.82
C ARG A 193 1.53 -11.09 2.48
N LEU A 194 2.39 -10.49 1.66
CA LEU A 194 3.55 -9.74 2.10
C LEU A 194 3.60 -8.41 1.35
N TYR A 195 3.61 -7.32 2.12
CA TYR A 195 3.77 -5.96 1.64
C TYR A 195 5.01 -5.35 2.27
N LEU A 196 5.88 -4.79 1.44
CA LEU A 196 7.13 -4.14 1.83
C LEU A 196 7.17 -2.76 1.20
N ASP A 197 7.24 -1.74 2.05
CA ASP A 197 7.30 -0.34 1.65
C ASP A 197 8.53 0.32 2.26
N ASP A 198 9.29 1.07 1.45
CA ASP A 198 10.53 1.73 1.86
C ASP A 198 11.52 0.78 2.61
N CYS A 199 11.51 -0.48 2.23
CA CYS A 199 12.29 -1.53 2.88
C CYS A 199 13.63 -1.78 2.17
N ILE A 200 14.61 -2.28 2.93
CA ILE A 200 15.91 -2.70 2.39
C ILE A 200 16.00 -4.24 2.44
N VAL A 201 16.18 -4.86 1.28
CA VAL A 201 16.30 -6.32 1.14
C VAL A 201 17.73 -6.69 0.78
N ALA A 202 18.45 -7.29 1.74
CA ALA A 202 19.82 -7.77 1.57
C ALA A 202 19.91 -9.30 1.33
N ASP A 203 18.76 -9.97 1.08
CA ASP A 203 18.72 -11.40 0.81
C ASP A 203 19.03 -11.70 -0.67
N ASP A 204 19.65 -12.85 -0.95
CA ASP A 204 20.01 -13.29 -2.31
C ASP A 204 18.82 -13.96 -3.02
N GLU A 205 17.89 -14.54 -2.26
CA GLU A 205 16.75 -15.30 -2.77
C GLU A 205 15.48 -15.02 -1.98
N ILE A 206 14.46 -14.57 -2.69
CA ILE A 206 13.10 -14.45 -2.18
C ILE A 206 12.30 -15.64 -2.73
N SER A 207 11.99 -16.59 -1.87
CA SER A 207 11.21 -17.76 -2.26
C SER A 207 10.02 -17.99 -1.34
N SER A 208 8.88 -18.36 -1.93
CA SER A 208 7.69 -18.72 -1.16
C SER A 208 6.77 -19.65 -1.95
N ASN A 209 6.29 -20.67 -1.24
CA ASN A 209 5.31 -21.63 -1.76
C ASN A 209 3.89 -21.37 -1.21
N THR A 210 3.68 -20.32 -0.42
CA THR A 210 2.40 -20.05 0.24
C THR A 210 1.84 -18.67 -0.10
N LEU A 211 2.71 -17.71 -0.43
CA LEU A 211 2.29 -16.36 -0.79
C LEU A 211 1.37 -16.38 -2.01
N LYS A 212 0.33 -15.55 -1.93
CA LYS A 212 -0.64 -15.24 -2.99
C LYS A 212 -0.46 -13.82 -3.51
N VAL A 213 -0.12 -12.90 -2.63
CA VAL A 213 0.11 -11.50 -2.93
C VAL A 213 1.48 -11.09 -2.41
N LEU A 214 2.28 -10.49 -3.28
CA LEU A 214 3.61 -9.98 -2.95
C LEU A 214 3.75 -8.58 -3.53
N THR A 215 4.01 -7.60 -2.66
CA THR A 215 4.19 -6.21 -3.04
C THR A 215 5.52 -5.69 -2.51
N PHE A 216 6.28 -5.08 -3.39
CA PHE A 216 7.44 -4.25 -3.10
C PHE A 216 7.13 -2.85 -3.59
N ASP A 217 7.09 -1.89 -2.69
CA ASP A 217 7.00 -0.48 -2.99
C ASP A 217 8.21 0.24 -2.43
N THR A 218 8.75 1.22 -3.13
CA THR A 218 9.94 1.99 -2.76
C THR A 218 11.09 1.15 -2.17
N THR A 219 11.07 -0.17 -2.45
CA THR A 219 11.98 -1.14 -1.84
C THR A 219 13.37 -1.11 -2.50
N GLU A 220 14.41 -1.04 -1.68
CA GLU A 220 15.79 -1.12 -2.10
C GLU A 220 16.29 -2.58 -2.08
N PHE A 221 16.75 -3.07 -3.23
CA PHE A 221 17.44 -4.35 -3.34
C PHE A 221 18.96 -4.15 -3.37
N CYS A 222 19.68 -4.97 -2.62
CA CYS A 222 21.14 -4.87 -2.55
C CYS A 222 21.81 -4.94 -3.94
N TYR A 223 22.74 -4.02 -4.22
CA TYR A 223 23.42 -3.91 -5.53
C TYR A 223 24.44 -5.02 -5.84
N GLU A 224 25.01 -5.60 -4.81
CA GLU A 224 26.17 -6.49 -4.99
C GLU A 224 25.79 -7.81 -5.64
N HIS A 225 24.53 -8.24 -5.54
CA HIS A 225 24.05 -9.52 -6.04
C HIS A 225 22.72 -9.38 -6.79
N ARG A 226 22.50 -10.20 -7.81
CA ARG A 226 21.20 -10.29 -8.47
C ARG A 226 20.27 -11.13 -7.60
N ILE A 227 19.30 -10.49 -7.00
CA ILE A 227 18.26 -11.15 -6.22
C ILE A 227 17.38 -12.00 -7.12
N SER A 228 17.10 -13.21 -6.70
CA SER A 228 16.21 -14.15 -7.38
C SER A 228 14.86 -14.22 -6.65
N ILE A 229 13.76 -13.98 -7.35
CA ILE A 229 12.41 -14.10 -6.81
C ILE A 229 11.73 -15.33 -7.42
N SER A 230 11.48 -16.37 -6.59
CA SER A 230 10.79 -17.61 -6.96
C SER A 230 9.48 -17.74 -6.22
N ILE A 231 8.37 -17.52 -6.92
CA ILE A 231 7.04 -17.32 -6.34
C ILE A 231 5.94 -18.12 -7.07
N PRO A 232 6.02 -19.46 -7.10
CA PRO A 232 5.16 -20.30 -7.92
C PRO A 232 3.66 -20.22 -7.57
N THR A 233 3.30 -19.70 -6.40
CA THR A 233 1.92 -19.63 -5.92
C THR A 233 1.34 -18.23 -5.91
N VAL A 234 2.15 -17.20 -6.18
CA VAL A 234 1.71 -15.80 -6.21
C VAL A 234 0.84 -15.56 -7.44
N THR A 235 -0.33 -14.99 -7.19
CA THR A 235 -1.29 -14.60 -8.23
C THR A 235 -1.25 -13.10 -8.52
N THR A 236 -0.79 -12.31 -7.57
CA THR A 236 -0.67 -10.85 -7.67
C THR A 236 0.70 -10.40 -7.22
N LEU A 237 1.44 -9.75 -8.12
CA LEU A 237 2.78 -9.21 -7.87
C LEU A 237 2.81 -7.72 -8.18
N ALA A 238 3.31 -6.92 -7.23
CA ALA A 238 3.66 -5.53 -7.47
C ALA A 238 5.15 -5.29 -7.22
N LEU A 239 5.80 -4.61 -8.16
CA LEU A 239 7.17 -4.09 -8.09
C LEU A 239 7.09 -2.61 -8.44
N ARG A 240 6.91 -1.75 -7.44
CA ARG A 240 6.71 -0.32 -7.62
C ARG A 240 7.90 0.45 -7.05
N ASN A 241 8.34 1.46 -7.78
CA ASN A 241 9.36 2.40 -7.32
C ASN A 241 10.63 1.76 -6.74
N THR A 242 10.95 0.53 -7.16
CA THR A 242 12.14 -0.17 -6.68
C THR A 242 13.39 0.61 -7.06
N ILE A 243 14.11 1.09 -6.05
CA ILE A 243 15.17 2.11 -6.22
C ILE A 243 16.45 1.47 -6.77
N CYS A 244 16.78 0.29 -6.31
CA CYS A 244 18.04 -0.37 -6.57
C CYS A 244 17.87 -1.86 -6.79
N GLY A 245 18.82 -2.44 -7.51
CA GLY A 245 18.78 -3.86 -7.81
C GLY A 245 17.75 -4.20 -8.89
N LYS A 246 17.94 -5.35 -9.51
CA LYS A 246 17.07 -5.82 -10.60
C LYS A 246 16.75 -7.27 -10.32
N PRO A 247 15.68 -7.55 -9.56
CA PRO A 247 15.33 -8.92 -9.22
C PRO A 247 15.04 -9.75 -10.46
N VAL A 248 15.54 -10.97 -10.48
CA VAL A 248 15.28 -11.94 -11.53
C VAL A 248 14.05 -12.76 -11.14
N LEU A 249 12.97 -12.62 -11.88
CA LEU A 249 11.74 -13.37 -11.63
C LEU A 249 11.89 -14.80 -12.15
N LYS A 250 11.56 -15.76 -11.27
CA LYS A 250 11.51 -17.19 -11.58
C LYS A 250 10.16 -17.75 -11.12
N ASP A 251 9.72 -18.82 -11.79
CA ASP A 251 8.53 -19.58 -11.39
C ASP A 251 7.29 -18.71 -11.16
N VAL A 252 7.01 -17.78 -12.08
CA VAL A 252 5.90 -16.82 -11.98
C VAL A 252 4.65 -17.29 -12.74
N ALA A 253 4.53 -18.57 -13.06
CA ALA A 253 3.48 -19.10 -13.94
C ALA A 253 2.03 -18.96 -13.36
N SER A 254 1.89 -18.75 -12.07
CA SER A 254 0.58 -18.56 -11.41
C SER A 254 0.09 -17.12 -11.42
N LEU A 255 0.89 -16.17 -11.90
CA LEU A 255 0.50 -14.76 -11.90
C LEU A 255 -0.73 -14.53 -12.77
N VAL A 256 -1.68 -13.80 -12.20
CA VAL A 256 -2.90 -13.33 -12.86
C VAL A 256 -2.81 -11.82 -13.10
N SER A 257 -2.30 -11.11 -12.11
CA SER A 257 -2.12 -9.66 -12.13
C SER A 257 -0.69 -9.27 -11.78
N ALA A 258 -0.13 -8.32 -12.53
CA ALA A 258 1.18 -7.76 -12.26
C ALA A 258 1.16 -6.23 -12.37
N SER A 259 1.79 -5.55 -11.42
CA SER A 259 2.03 -4.11 -11.45
C SER A 259 3.53 -3.86 -11.39
N VAL A 260 4.07 -3.19 -12.39
CA VAL A 260 5.50 -2.88 -12.47
C VAL A 260 5.67 -1.40 -12.79
N VAL A 261 6.14 -0.65 -11.83
CA VAL A 261 6.51 0.76 -11.99
C VAL A 261 8.02 0.86 -11.79
N LEU A 262 8.72 1.13 -12.88
CA LEU A 262 10.18 1.19 -12.89
C LEU A 262 10.62 2.64 -12.75
N TYR A 263 11.31 2.93 -11.66
CA TYR A 263 11.92 4.23 -11.41
C TYR A 263 13.43 4.16 -11.71
N CYS A 264 13.93 5.03 -12.58
CA CYS A 264 15.34 5.08 -12.91
C CYS A 264 16.03 6.26 -12.23
N VAL A 265 16.67 6.01 -11.11
CA VAL A 265 17.59 6.98 -10.50
C VAL A 265 18.81 7.14 -11.39
N GLU A 266 19.44 8.32 -11.41
CA GLU A 266 20.50 8.77 -12.34
C GLU A 266 21.69 7.84 -12.53
N SER A 267 21.92 6.89 -11.64
CA SER A 267 23.08 5.97 -11.63
C SER A 267 22.81 4.55 -12.14
N GLY A 268 21.58 4.17 -12.38
CA GLY A 268 21.21 2.82 -12.82
C GLY A 268 20.76 2.78 -14.28
N ASN A 269 21.58 2.23 -15.17
CA ASN A 269 21.15 1.94 -16.55
C ASN A 269 20.17 0.77 -16.52
N PHE A 270 18.85 1.07 -16.59
CA PHE A 270 17.86 0.07 -16.96
C PHE A 270 18.08 -0.25 -18.44
N ASP A 271 18.54 -1.45 -18.74
CA ASP A 271 18.85 -1.82 -20.11
C ASP A 271 17.70 -2.59 -20.79
N ALA A 272 17.80 -2.73 -22.09
CA ALA A 272 16.82 -3.47 -22.88
C ALA A 272 16.65 -4.94 -22.43
N TYR A 273 17.67 -5.52 -21.80
CA TYR A 273 17.61 -6.89 -21.31
C TYR A 273 16.69 -7.02 -20.11
N ASP A 274 16.75 -6.05 -19.21
CA ASP A 274 15.90 -6.04 -18.01
C ASP A 274 14.44 -5.85 -18.38
N LEU A 275 14.13 -4.90 -19.25
CA LEU A 275 12.78 -4.69 -19.77
C LEU A 275 12.23 -5.95 -20.46
N ARG A 276 13.05 -6.59 -21.28
CA ARG A 276 12.69 -7.84 -21.95
C ARG A 276 12.37 -8.93 -20.93
N HIS A 277 13.20 -9.09 -19.90
CA HIS A 277 13.00 -10.11 -18.87
C HIS A 277 11.65 -9.94 -18.17
N TYR A 278 11.31 -8.73 -17.75
CA TYR A 278 10.02 -8.46 -17.11
C TYR A 278 8.83 -8.71 -18.06
N LEU A 279 8.86 -8.15 -19.26
CA LEU A 279 7.74 -8.33 -20.20
C LEU A 279 7.52 -9.82 -20.55
N TRP A 280 8.58 -10.61 -20.70
CA TRP A 280 8.43 -12.04 -20.95
C TRP A 280 7.90 -12.78 -19.72
N SER A 281 8.29 -12.39 -18.52
CA SER A 281 7.79 -12.97 -17.27
C SER A 281 6.29 -12.71 -17.09
N PHE A 282 5.77 -11.59 -17.58
CA PHE A 282 4.37 -11.22 -17.49
C PHE A 282 3.53 -11.54 -18.73
N SER A 283 4.09 -12.25 -19.72
CA SER A 283 3.40 -12.51 -20.99
C SER A 283 2.08 -13.30 -20.88
N HIS A 284 1.83 -13.92 -19.74
CA HIS A 284 0.65 -14.78 -19.50
C HIS A 284 -0.40 -14.17 -18.55
N VAL A 285 -0.15 -13.00 -17.97
CA VAL A 285 -1.08 -12.35 -17.03
C VAL A 285 -2.35 -11.87 -17.73
N LYS A 286 -3.41 -11.65 -16.94
CA LYS A 286 -4.66 -11.06 -17.40
C LYS A 286 -4.67 -9.55 -17.28
N ASP A 287 -4.08 -9.04 -16.20
CA ASP A 287 -4.05 -7.62 -15.90
C ASP A 287 -2.58 -7.19 -15.69
N LEU A 288 -2.17 -6.18 -16.43
CA LEU A 288 -0.82 -5.65 -16.38
C LEU A 288 -0.85 -4.13 -16.24
N ILE A 289 -0.24 -3.65 -15.16
CA ILE A 289 0.14 -2.25 -14.99
C ILE A 289 1.63 -2.15 -15.29
N PHE A 290 2.01 -1.33 -16.27
CA PHE A 290 3.40 -1.15 -16.64
C PHE A 290 3.73 0.31 -16.87
N SER A 291 4.46 0.91 -15.94
CA SER A 291 4.97 2.28 -16.07
C SER A 291 6.48 2.35 -15.98
N TYR A 292 7.04 3.36 -16.61
CA TYR A 292 8.46 3.65 -16.58
C TYR A 292 8.68 5.15 -16.36
N GLN A 293 9.29 5.48 -15.25
CA GLN A 293 9.65 6.85 -14.89
C GLN A 293 11.19 6.98 -14.92
N GLY A 294 11.72 7.55 -16.00
CA GLY A 294 13.17 7.69 -16.15
C GLY A 294 13.60 8.31 -17.47
N ARG A 295 14.93 8.46 -17.64
CA ARG A 295 15.50 8.99 -18.90
C ARG A 295 15.14 8.09 -20.07
N LYS A 296 14.96 8.69 -21.26
CA LYS A 296 14.57 8.04 -22.53
C LYS A 296 15.03 6.59 -22.62
N LEU A 297 14.09 5.65 -22.48
CA LEU A 297 14.26 4.35 -23.11
C LEU A 297 14.44 4.63 -24.60
N THR A 298 15.51 4.12 -25.21
CA THR A 298 15.64 4.04 -26.68
C THR A 298 14.67 2.97 -27.15
N ILE A 299 13.39 3.32 -27.15
CA ILE A 299 12.26 2.40 -27.27
C ILE A 299 12.25 1.72 -28.63
N GLU A 300 12.68 2.42 -29.69
CA GLU A 300 12.61 1.92 -31.06
C GLU A 300 13.34 0.59 -31.31
N ASN A 301 14.42 0.34 -30.56
CA ASN A 301 15.18 -0.92 -30.68
C ASN A 301 14.76 -1.97 -29.65
N ASN A 302 14.12 -1.56 -28.57
CA ASN A 302 13.93 -2.41 -27.40
C ASN A 302 12.62 -3.21 -27.42
N LEU A 303 11.62 -2.80 -28.18
CA LEU A 303 10.33 -3.49 -28.24
C LEU A 303 10.13 -4.42 -29.44
N GLN A 304 11.09 -4.55 -30.33
CA GLN A 304 11.02 -5.50 -31.45
C GLN A 304 10.84 -6.95 -31.01
N TRP A 305 11.19 -7.28 -29.79
CA TRP A 305 11.08 -8.59 -29.16
C TRP A 305 9.95 -8.66 -28.12
N CYS A 306 9.01 -7.72 -28.12
CA CYS A 306 7.87 -7.72 -27.20
C CYS A 306 7.13 -9.06 -27.30
N PRO A 307 6.85 -9.74 -26.16
CA PRO A 307 6.11 -10.99 -26.18
C PRO A 307 4.67 -10.78 -26.64
N LYS A 308 4.02 -11.86 -27.04
CA LYS A 308 2.57 -11.85 -27.24
C LYS A 308 1.86 -12.11 -25.91
N PHE A 309 0.96 -11.23 -25.55
CA PHE A 309 0.14 -11.31 -24.34
C PHE A 309 -1.23 -11.95 -24.68
N PHE A 310 -1.26 -13.27 -24.76
CA PHE A 310 -2.47 -13.99 -25.20
C PHE A 310 -3.64 -13.94 -24.24
N ASN A 311 -3.37 -13.65 -22.95
CA ASN A 311 -4.37 -13.65 -21.89
C ASN A 311 -4.72 -12.25 -21.40
N LEU A 312 -4.02 -11.22 -21.86
CA LEU A 312 -4.15 -9.86 -21.35
C LEU A 312 -5.51 -9.29 -21.73
N VAL A 313 -6.26 -8.88 -20.70
CA VAL A 313 -7.59 -8.29 -20.78
C VAL A 313 -7.55 -6.82 -20.38
N GLY A 314 -6.85 -6.51 -19.28
CA GLY A 314 -6.60 -5.17 -18.77
C GLY A 314 -5.14 -4.76 -18.93
N LEU A 315 -4.90 -3.56 -19.47
CA LEU A 315 -3.56 -2.98 -19.60
C LEU A 315 -3.58 -1.53 -19.14
N THR A 316 -2.71 -1.20 -18.22
CA THR A 316 -2.45 0.18 -17.80
C THR A 316 -1.04 0.57 -18.17
N LEU A 317 -0.88 1.69 -18.87
CA LEU A 317 0.40 2.24 -19.28
C LEU A 317 0.54 3.69 -18.84
N GLY A 318 1.74 4.10 -18.45
CA GLY A 318 2.06 5.49 -18.13
C GLY A 318 2.37 6.33 -19.38
N LYS A 319 2.53 7.64 -19.20
CA LYS A 319 2.81 8.65 -20.23
C LYS A 319 3.98 8.30 -21.17
N TRP A 320 4.96 7.56 -20.69
CA TRP A 320 6.13 7.11 -21.47
C TRP A 320 5.77 6.37 -22.76
N CYS A 321 4.64 5.67 -22.81
CA CYS A 321 4.22 4.87 -23.97
C CYS A 321 3.82 5.72 -25.18
N LEU A 322 3.57 7.01 -24.97
CA LEU A 322 3.19 7.96 -26.01
C LEU A 322 4.41 8.57 -26.72
N ASN A 323 5.61 8.34 -26.23
CA ASN A 323 6.84 8.80 -26.86
C ASN A 323 7.04 8.17 -28.24
N ALA A 324 7.84 8.82 -29.08
CA ALA A 324 8.19 8.33 -30.43
C ALA A 324 6.97 7.93 -31.28
N ASN A 325 5.98 8.83 -31.39
CA ASN A 325 4.77 8.62 -32.17
C ASN A 325 3.96 7.39 -31.73
N PHE A 326 3.74 7.24 -30.42
CA PHE A 326 2.99 6.13 -29.83
C PHE A 326 3.56 4.73 -30.11
N TYR A 327 4.85 4.67 -30.44
CA TYR A 327 5.47 3.40 -30.84
C TYR A 327 5.26 2.29 -29.80
N ALA A 328 5.53 2.56 -28.53
CA ALA A 328 5.34 1.57 -27.47
C ALA A 328 3.88 1.15 -27.33
N LEU A 329 2.96 2.10 -27.32
CA LEU A 329 1.53 1.84 -27.28
C LEU A 329 1.08 0.93 -28.42
N ILE A 330 1.50 1.24 -29.66
CA ILE A 330 1.16 0.44 -30.85
C ILE A 330 1.71 -0.99 -30.72
N VAL A 331 2.96 -1.15 -30.21
CA VAL A 331 3.55 -2.47 -30.02
C VAL A 331 2.78 -3.31 -29.00
N PHE A 332 2.37 -2.70 -27.87
CA PHE A 332 1.55 -3.41 -26.89
C PHE A 332 0.18 -3.79 -27.47
N LEU A 333 -0.49 -2.89 -28.17
CA LEU A 333 -1.79 -3.16 -28.80
C LEU A 333 -1.68 -4.31 -29.84
N GLN A 334 -0.65 -4.31 -30.68
CA GLN A 334 -0.44 -5.35 -31.68
C GLN A 334 -0.11 -6.72 -31.06
N ASN A 335 0.46 -6.74 -29.86
CA ASN A 335 0.82 -7.98 -29.16
C ASN A 335 -0.20 -8.45 -28.12
N SER A 336 -1.33 -7.73 -27.96
CA SER A 336 -2.38 -8.03 -26.99
C SER A 336 -3.73 -8.29 -27.65
N PRO A 337 -3.91 -9.42 -28.35
CA PRO A 337 -5.08 -9.67 -29.21
C PRO A 337 -6.40 -9.80 -28.46
N ARG A 338 -6.38 -9.96 -27.14
CA ARG A 338 -7.56 -10.10 -26.28
C ARG A 338 -7.80 -8.91 -25.37
N LEU A 339 -7.09 -7.80 -25.60
CA LEU A 339 -7.20 -6.62 -24.77
C LEU A 339 -8.61 -6.02 -24.89
N GLU A 340 -9.27 -5.86 -23.73
CA GLU A 340 -10.63 -5.30 -23.62
C GLU A 340 -10.61 -3.90 -23.00
N LYS A 341 -9.75 -3.66 -22.01
CA LYS A 341 -9.61 -2.37 -21.33
C LYS A 341 -8.16 -1.88 -21.41
N LEU A 342 -8.01 -0.62 -21.84
CA LEU A 342 -6.74 0.11 -21.80
C LEU A 342 -6.91 1.34 -20.91
N THR A 343 -6.02 1.51 -19.93
CA THR A 343 -5.92 2.72 -19.12
C THR A 343 -4.60 3.42 -19.41
N LEU A 344 -4.63 4.72 -19.64
CA LEU A 344 -3.46 5.55 -19.88
C LEU A 344 -3.35 6.59 -18.76
N ILE A 345 -2.27 6.54 -18.00
CA ILE A 345 -1.99 7.49 -16.93
C ILE A 345 -1.08 8.57 -17.48
N LEU A 346 -1.63 9.77 -17.69
CA LEU A 346 -0.94 10.93 -18.27
C LEU A 346 -0.47 11.91 -17.19
N ALA A 347 -1.15 11.94 -16.06
CA ALA A 347 -0.90 12.82 -14.92
C ALA A 347 0.28 12.34 -14.05
N GLU A 348 1.33 11.77 -14.63
CA GLU A 348 2.54 11.40 -13.90
C GLU A 348 3.38 12.65 -13.62
N ASP A 349 3.49 13.06 -12.36
CA ASP A 349 4.43 14.07 -11.90
C ASP A 349 5.87 13.55 -11.87
N ASN A 350 6.80 14.50 -11.98
CA ASN A 350 8.22 14.34 -11.66
C ASN A 350 9.21 13.75 -12.64
N CYS A 351 8.90 13.68 -13.93
CA CYS A 351 10.03 13.78 -14.83
C CYS A 351 9.96 15.11 -15.61
N LYS A 352 10.88 16.04 -15.41
CA LYS A 352 11.17 17.10 -16.39
C LYS A 352 11.60 16.42 -17.69
N THR A 353 10.65 15.60 -18.21
CA THR A 353 10.82 14.83 -19.40
C THR A 353 10.80 15.79 -20.56
N SER A 354 11.87 15.69 -21.31
CA SER A 354 11.92 16.15 -22.68
C SER A 354 10.53 16.06 -23.31
N GLU A 355 10.13 17.18 -23.91
CA GLU A 355 8.97 17.35 -24.77
C GLU A 355 8.63 16.05 -25.49
N VAL A 356 7.41 15.55 -25.27
CA VAL A 356 6.86 14.43 -26.04
C VAL A 356 6.79 14.92 -27.48
N PHE A 357 7.76 14.51 -28.29
CA PHE A 357 7.79 14.92 -29.69
C PHE A 357 6.81 14.01 -30.44
N ILE A 358 5.61 14.49 -30.67
CA ILE A 358 4.63 13.85 -31.54
C ILE A 358 4.91 14.38 -32.95
N GLY A 359 5.63 13.57 -33.73
CA GLY A 359 5.78 13.81 -35.17
C GLY A 359 4.49 13.49 -35.93
N GLU A 360 4.53 13.57 -37.26
CA GLU A 360 3.44 13.07 -38.09
C GLU A 360 3.25 11.57 -37.85
N LEU A 361 2.07 11.16 -37.36
CA LEU A 361 1.70 9.77 -37.19
C LEU A 361 1.78 9.06 -38.56
N GLU A 362 2.79 8.19 -38.72
CA GLU A 362 2.73 7.25 -39.84
C GLU A 362 1.47 6.39 -39.67
N GLU A 363 0.70 6.19 -40.70
CA GLU A 363 -0.49 5.32 -40.72
C GLU A 363 -0.11 3.87 -40.43
N LYS A 364 0.19 3.57 -39.14
CA LYS A 364 0.35 2.20 -38.65
C LYS A 364 -1.02 1.74 -38.15
N SER A 365 -1.74 1.03 -39.01
CA SER A 365 -2.98 0.38 -38.61
C SER A 365 -2.70 -0.68 -37.55
N PHE A 366 -3.31 -0.54 -36.38
CA PHE A 366 -3.47 -1.64 -35.43
C PHE A 366 -4.95 -2.05 -35.43
N THR A 367 -5.18 -3.32 -35.22
CA THR A 367 -6.54 -3.84 -35.05
C THR A 367 -6.65 -4.44 -33.67
N CYS A 368 -7.35 -3.76 -32.77
CA CYS A 368 -7.77 -4.32 -31.47
C CYS A 368 -9.26 -4.61 -31.54
N GLU A 369 -9.62 -5.76 -32.15
CA GLU A 369 -11.02 -6.16 -32.37
C GLU A 369 -11.81 -6.30 -31.05
N HIS A 370 -11.11 -6.51 -29.92
CA HIS A 370 -11.71 -6.72 -28.60
C HIS A 370 -11.62 -5.50 -27.69
N LEU A 371 -10.92 -4.43 -28.07
CA LEU A 371 -10.79 -3.23 -27.23
C LEU A 371 -12.13 -2.51 -27.15
N THR A 372 -12.74 -2.55 -25.97
CA THR A 372 -14.07 -1.99 -25.70
C THR A 372 -14.02 -0.64 -25.00
N SER A 373 -12.96 -0.37 -24.23
CA SER A 373 -12.82 0.84 -23.44
C SER A 373 -11.37 1.33 -23.41
N VAL A 374 -11.23 2.64 -23.59
CA VAL A 374 -9.98 3.38 -23.32
C VAL A 374 -10.27 4.41 -22.24
N GLU A 375 -9.55 4.37 -21.15
CA GLU A 375 -9.64 5.31 -20.04
C GLU A 375 -8.35 6.13 -19.97
N MET A 376 -8.47 7.41 -19.76
CA MET A 376 -7.34 8.32 -19.60
C MET A 376 -7.46 9.07 -18.30
N LYS A 377 -6.45 8.96 -17.44
CA LYS A 377 -6.28 9.73 -16.21
C LYS A 377 -5.28 10.86 -16.50
N CYS A 378 -5.69 12.11 -16.40
CA CYS A 378 -4.88 13.24 -16.83
C CYS A 378 -5.24 14.53 -16.09
N TRP A 379 -4.31 15.47 -16.07
CA TRP A 379 -4.59 16.83 -15.61
C TRP A 379 -5.56 17.55 -16.55
N GLU A 380 -6.34 18.50 -16.02
CA GLU A 380 -7.13 19.40 -16.82
C GLU A 380 -6.20 20.15 -17.79
N ASP A 381 -6.51 20.22 -19.05
CA ASP A 381 -5.69 20.84 -20.12
C ASP A 381 -4.42 20.10 -20.59
N ASP A 382 -4.19 18.81 -20.28
CA ASP A 382 -3.04 18.08 -20.85
C ASP A 382 -3.17 18.01 -22.41
N PRO A 383 -2.22 18.61 -23.15
CA PRO A 383 -2.27 18.68 -24.61
C PRO A 383 -2.21 17.31 -25.30
N LEU A 384 -1.78 16.26 -24.60
CA LEU A 384 -1.70 14.91 -25.14
C LEU A 384 -3.06 14.26 -25.29
N VAL A 385 -4.06 14.66 -24.52
CA VAL A 385 -5.41 14.08 -24.53
C VAL A 385 -6.00 14.12 -25.94
N ILE A 386 -5.92 15.27 -26.60
CA ILE A 386 -6.46 15.44 -27.97
C ILE A 386 -5.78 14.47 -28.93
N ASN A 387 -4.45 14.35 -28.86
CA ASN A 387 -3.68 13.47 -29.75
C ASN A 387 -4.02 11.99 -29.53
N VAL A 388 -4.24 11.57 -28.30
CA VAL A 388 -4.64 10.20 -27.95
C VAL A 388 -6.06 9.90 -28.43
N VAL A 389 -7.00 10.84 -28.23
CA VAL A 389 -8.37 10.71 -28.73
C VAL A 389 -8.38 10.59 -30.25
N ASP A 390 -7.67 11.47 -30.99
CA ASP A 390 -7.57 11.44 -32.44
C ASP A 390 -6.95 10.12 -32.93
N PHE A 391 -5.98 9.60 -32.25
CA PHE A 391 -5.34 8.31 -32.56
C PHE A 391 -6.35 7.15 -32.48
N PHE A 392 -7.14 7.04 -31.42
CA PHE A 392 -8.11 5.96 -31.27
C PHE A 392 -9.33 6.14 -32.17
N VAL A 393 -9.85 7.36 -32.33
CA VAL A 393 -10.96 7.67 -33.26
C VAL A 393 -10.52 7.40 -34.68
N GLY A 394 -9.31 7.82 -35.08
CA GLY A 394 -8.74 7.54 -36.40
C GLY A 394 -8.53 6.03 -36.66
N SER A 395 -8.39 5.24 -35.62
CA SER A 395 -8.29 3.78 -35.70
C SER A 395 -9.66 3.06 -35.67
N GLY A 396 -10.76 3.82 -35.64
CA GLY A 396 -12.13 3.27 -35.77
C GLY A 396 -12.89 3.09 -34.46
N MET A 397 -12.35 3.54 -33.31
CA MET A 397 -13.09 3.54 -32.04
C MET A 397 -14.12 4.66 -31.99
N SER A 398 -15.24 4.39 -31.33
CA SER A 398 -16.24 5.43 -31.04
C SER A 398 -15.75 6.29 -29.85
N SER A 399 -15.97 7.60 -29.90
CA SER A 399 -15.69 8.50 -28.78
C SER A 399 -16.45 8.12 -27.50
N SER A 400 -17.55 7.38 -27.59
CA SER A 400 -18.25 6.85 -26.40
C SER A 400 -17.53 5.72 -25.68
N GLN A 401 -16.48 5.18 -26.27
CA GLN A 401 -15.61 4.14 -25.67
C GLN A 401 -14.36 4.73 -25.02
N ILE A 402 -14.19 6.05 -25.15
CA ILE A 402 -13.04 6.78 -24.57
C ILE A 402 -13.56 7.59 -23.41
N HIS A 403 -13.03 7.31 -22.23
CA HIS A 403 -13.38 7.96 -20.97
C HIS A 403 -12.18 8.78 -20.50
N ILE A 404 -12.42 10.03 -20.12
CA ILE A 404 -11.40 10.94 -19.60
C ILE A 404 -11.77 11.24 -18.16
N GLU A 405 -10.86 10.97 -17.26
CA GLU A 405 -10.92 11.26 -15.84
C GLU A 405 -9.88 12.33 -15.55
N TYR A 406 -10.34 13.45 -15.02
CA TYR A 406 -9.45 14.54 -14.62
C TYR A 406 -9.12 14.39 -13.16
N GLU A 407 -7.87 14.58 -12.83
CA GLU A 407 -7.37 14.55 -11.47
C GLU A 407 -7.19 15.98 -10.98
N ASP A 408 -7.57 16.23 -9.73
CA ASP A 408 -7.45 17.50 -9.06
C ASP A 408 -6.03 17.72 -8.53
N ASP A 409 -5.52 18.98 -8.57
CA ASP A 409 -4.16 19.35 -8.16
C ASP A 409 -3.92 19.19 -6.63
N ASP A 410 -4.98 18.95 -5.84
CA ASP A 410 -4.95 18.96 -4.38
C ASP A 410 -4.64 17.57 -3.75
N GLU A 411 -4.54 16.51 -4.54
CA GLU A 411 -4.11 15.21 -4.03
C GLU A 411 -2.60 15.04 -4.20
N ASP A 412 -1.86 15.35 -3.16
CA ASP A 412 -0.45 15.03 -3.01
C ASP A 412 -0.24 13.52 -3.14
N GLN A 413 0.55 13.13 -4.14
CA GLN A 413 1.03 11.80 -4.47
C GLN A 413 0.06 10.90 -5.24
N PHE A 414 0.40 10.81 -6.53
CA PHE A 414 -0.07 9.78 -7.44
C PHE A 414 0.26 8.38 -6.93
N HIS A 415 -0.52 7.88 -5.98
CA HIS A 415 -0.60 6.45 -5.77
C HIS A 415 -1.47 5.90 -6.90
N ILE A 416 -0.84 5.16 -7.83
CA ILE A 416 -1.62 4.33 -8.75
C ILE A 416 -2.59 3.58 -7.84
N GLU A 417 -3.89 3.88 -7.94
CA GLU A 417 -4.95 3.26 -7.15
C GLU A 417 -4.96 1.75 -7.37
N SER A 418 -3.99 1.11 -6.77
CA SER A 418 -3.86 -0.34 -6.73
C SER A 418 -4.31 -0.89 -5.38
N ASP A 419 -4.67 -0.02 -4.44
CA ASP A 419 -5.06 -0.43 -3.10
C ASP A 419 -6.33 -1.28 -3.14
N ASP A 420 -7.30 -0.95 -3.97
CA ASP A 420 -8.47 -1.80 -4.23
C ASP A 420 -8.10 -3.15 -4.88
N MET A 421 -7.09 -3.18 -5.75
CA MET A 421 -6.67 -4.42 -6.43
C MET A 421 -5.81 -5.31 -5.52
N PHE A 422 -4.99 -4.71 -4.63
CA PHE A 422 -4.09 -5.45 -3.75
C PHE A 422 -4.64 -5.63 -2.33
N GLY A 423 -5.72 -4.90 -1.97
CA GLY A 423 -6.47 -5.06 -0.71
C GLY A 423 -5.65 -4.69 0.53
N PHE A 424 -4.78 -3.71 0.41
CA PHE A 424 -4.16 -2.99 1.49
C PHE A 424 -4.82 -1.60 1.55
N GLU A 425 -5.88 -1.46 2.35
CA GLU A 425 -6.34 -0.16 2.80
C GLU A 425 -5.39 0.24 3.95
N PHE A 426 -4.46 1.16 3.69
CA PHE A 426 -3.91 1.98 4.75
C PHE A 426 -5.00 3.01 5.05
N GLU A 427 -5.70 2.85 6.17
CA GLU A 427 -6.49 3.95 6.73
C GLU A 427 -5.48 4.98 7.28
N TYR A 428 -4.93 5.82 6.43
CA TYR A 428 -4.43 7.11 6.84
C TYR A 428 -5.68 7.97 7.09
N GLU A 429 -5.96 8.28 8.34
CA GLU A 429 -6.89 9.36 8.65
C GLU A 429 -6.14 10.66 8.32
N ASP A 430 -6.33 11.19 7.11
CA ASP A 430 -6.00 12.57 6.80
C ASP A 430 -6.87 13.43 7.72
N GLU A 431 -6.26 14.04 8.72
CA GLU A 431 -6.90 15.10 9.49
C GLU A 431 -6.96 16.32 8.56
N ASP A 432 -8.16 16.56 7.98
CA ASP A 432 -8.46 17.80 7.27
C ASP A 432 -8.12 18.98 8.18
N GLU A 433 -7.05 19.70 7.88
CA GLU A 433 -6.75 21.01 8.43
C GLU A 433 -7.78 22.00 7.86
N ASP A 434 -8.92 22.15 8.54
CA ASP A 434 -9.80 23.30 8.38
C ASP A 434 -9.03 24.56 8.86
N GLU A 435 -8.25 25.17 7.99
CA GLU A 435 -7.75 26.54 8.17
C GLU A 435 -8.94 27.50 8.08
N ASP A 436 -9.58 27.77 9.22
CA ASP A 436 -10.45 28.92 9.39
C ASP A 436 -9.60 30.21 9.28
N GLU A 437 -9.51 30.74 8.07
CA GLU A 437 -9.07 32.13 7.85
C GLU A 437 -10.10 33.09 8.48
N ASP A 438 -9.90 33.45 9.73
CA ASP A 438 -10.55 34.62 10.32
C ASP A 438 -9.87 35.89 9.79
N GLU A 439 -10.43 36.44 8.69
CA GLU A 439 -10.27 37.85 8.33
C GLU A 439 -10.93 38.71 9.43
N ASP A 440 -10.15 39.43 10.20
CA ASP A 440 -10.64 40.63 10.92
C ASP A 440 -9.65 41.81 10.81
N GLU A 441 -10.14 42.87 10.15
CA GLU A 441 -9.89 44.31 10.14
C GLU A 441 -8.53 44.88 10.64
#